data_1d6d1b07d28c0ce3e0b303fa2ef9cb14
#
_entry.id   1d6d1b07d28c0ce3e0b303fa2ef9cb14
#
_cell.length_a   1.000
_cell.length_b   1.000
_cell.length_c   1.000
_cell.angle_alpha   90.00
_cell.angle_beta   90.00
_cell.angle_gamma   90.00
#
_symmetry.space_group_name_H-M   'P 1'
#
loop_
_entity.id
_entity.type
_entity.pdbx_description
1 polymer ?
#
loop_
_entity_poly.entity_id
_entity_poly.type
_entity_poly.pdbx_seq_one_letter_code
_entity_poly.pdbx_strand_id
1 'polypeptide(L)'
;MKRVFASFLLLVAPLAVFGQQSSQDEAEKLRQQLKEIEKRLQKVEKQAAQDRIRFGGDYRFEAHSIAATIPDYYDGMALQAGLVNTMFYYGATGQLPTSPAAVQQFIASHYGDYLYFTNSLTFDQLKSAMASFPPQMQQQLMMMLLPGAYRHGYDADNSLMYTNRLRLTMDADVAENVTFSGRLAMYKTWGDSTAVQVFNGQANSFSIDGNTVGVPNSDILRVERAYFTWNNIAGLPLYLSIGRRPSTGGPPMNLRKGELRGGTPMGSLIDFQFDGITVGYHLGEHSTLRFCYGRGYESGFGNGEVLKQPADRLEDADFFGINWDVYSDDNTLLQTTVARAFNITDGFNGLIVLPANPLTGQPVNAPVVMRFTPSANLGDMDIAGVLLKRKDGPFDWFLNVNYVKSHPDPVTTPFGGLFSDPFEVPKSHSGSMWYLGGRYTFNNDHTMVGLEYNHGSKYWFNFTPAQDDIFAPKTAARGDVAEAYLIHQLAKRFFVRLGVINYQYDYSGSSWHLGAPKKLDSKPILGFPTYDDATVVTLSMTARF
;
A
#
# COMPACT_ATOMS: atom_id res chain seq x y z
N MET A 1 -3.41 -4.60 -43.87
CA MET A 1 -2.77 -3.97 -45.01
C MET A 1 -2.70 -4.96 -46.19
N LYS A 2 -3.82 -5.17 -46.84
CA LYS A 2 -3.93 -5.83 -48.14
C LYS A 2 -4.68 -4.88 -49.03
N ARG A 3 -4.01 -4.14 -49.88
CA ARG A 3 -4.51 -3.42 -51.09
C ARG A 3 -3.54 -2.28 -51.41
N VAL A 4 -2.47 -2.59 -52.10
CA VAL A 4 -1.80 -1.75 -53.10
C VAL A 4 -0.86 -2.69 -53.86
N PHE A 5 -1.42 -3.51 -54.73
CA PHE A 5 -0.71 -4.17 -55.81
C PHE A 5 -1.73 -4.49 -56.90
N ALA A 6 -2.05 -3.53 -57.70
CA ALA A 6 -2.62 -3.74 -59.04
C ALA A 6 -2.67 -2.40 -59.75
N SER A 7 -1.68 -2.15 -60.55
CA SER A 7 -1.80 -1.30 -61.76
C SER A 7 -0.37 -0.94 -62.23
N PHE A 8 0.23 -1.81 -63.00
CA PHE A 8 1.20 -1.44 -64.06
C PHE A 8 1.42 -2.67 -64.96
N LEU A 9 0.52 -2.83 -65.88
CA LEU A 9 0.74 -3.69 -67.05
C LEU A 9 0.08 -3.01 -68.26
N LEU A 10 0.88 -2.86 -69.28
CA LEU A 10 0.55 -2.51 -70.69
C LEU A 10 1.20 -1.20 -71.15
N LEU A 11 2.34 -1.42 -71.80
CA LEU A 11 2.68 -0.79 -73.07
C LEU A 11 3.91 -1.53 -73.64
N VAL A 12 3.63 -2.47 -74.54
CA VAL A 12 4.64 -3.12 -75.40
C VAL A 12 4.43 -2.65 -76.83
N ALA A 13 5.45 -2.16 -77.47
CA ALA A 13 5.61 -2.15 -78.92
C ALA A 13 7.15 -2.12 -79.25
N PRO A 14 7.60 -2.74 -80.32
CA PRO A 14 8.94 -3.29 -80.41
C PRO A 14 9.91 -2.38 -81.18
N LEU A 15 11.17 -2.31 -80.74
CA LEU A 15 12.28 -1.92 -81.58
C LEU A 15 13.51 -2.82 -81.21
N ALA A 16 13.97 -3.41 -82.32
CA ALA A 16 14.95 -4.46 -82.41
C ALA A 16 16.36 -4.06 -81.94
N VAL A 17 17.03 -5.08 -81.32
CA VAL A 17 18.47 -5.35 -81.51
C VAL A 17 19.44 -4.17 -81.28
N PHE A 18 19.66 -3.85 -80.01
CA PHE A 18 20.91 -3.44 -79.37
C PHE A 18 20.65 -3.34 -77.89
N GLY A 19 20.71 -4.45 -77.19
CA GLY A 19 20.39 -4.32 -75.78
C GLY A 19 20.39 -5.61 -74.95
N GLN A 20 20.92 -6.72 -75.42
CA GLN A 20 20.97 -7.94 -74.60
C GLN A 20 21.99 -7.87 -73.43
N GLN A 21 22.99 -7.02 -73.52
CA GLN A 21 23.96 -6.79 -72.43
C GLN A 21 23.44 -5.76 -71.41
N SER A 22 22.72 -4.75 -71.81
CA SER A 22 22.15 -3.75 -70.86
C SER A 22 21.00 -4.29 -70.05
N SER A 23 20.19 -5.21 -70.60
CA SER A 23 19.08 -5.83 -69.86
C SER A 23 19.52 -6.87 -68.80
N GLN A 24 20.67 -7.52 -69.00
CA GLN A 24 21.25 -8.38 -67.98
C GLN A 24 21.85 -7.57 -66.84
N ASP A 25 22.56 -6.49 -67.12
CA ASP A 25 23.11 -5.59 -66.11
C ASP A 25 22.01 -4.86 -65.31
N GLU A 26 20.90 -4.46 -65.98
CA GLU A 26 19.72 -3.91 -65.26
C GLU A 26 19.03 -4.97 -64.40
N ALA A 27 18.85 -6.18 -64.89
CA ALA A 27 18.27 -7.29 -64.15
C ALA A 27 19.13 -7.68 -62.94
N GLU A 28 20.45 -7.62 -63.08
CA GLU A 28 21.37 -7.89 -61.99
C GLU A 28 21.39 -6.75 -60.94
N LYS A 29 21.33 -5.50 -61.38
CA LYS A 29 21.12 -4.33 -60.51
C LYS A 29 19.78 -4.37 -59.76
N LEU A 30 18.69 -4.74 -60.43
CA LEU A 30 17.41 -4.92 -59.80
C LEU A 30 17.42 -6.05 -58.74
N ARG A 31 18.09 -7.16 -59.05
CA ARG A 31 18.27 -8.27 -58.09
C ARG A 31 19.11 -7.87 -56.90
N GLN A 32 20.14 -7.06 -57.05
CA GLN A 32 20.93 -6.52 -55.95
C GLN A 32 20.14 -5.55 -55.11
N GLN A 33 19.34 -4.66 -55.71
CA GLN A 33 18.43 -3.76 -55.01
C GLN A 33 17.35 -4.53 -54.25
N LEU A 34 16.77 -5.57 -54.83
CA LEU A 34 15.77 -6.43 -54.17
C LEU A 34 16.40 -7.15 -52.95
N LYS A 35 17.59 -7.66 -53.08
CA LYS A 35 18.33 -8.31 -52.02
C LYS A 35 18.70 -7.35 -50.86
N GLU A 36 18.98 -6.09 -51.21
CA GLU A 36 19.24 -5.04 -50.22
C GLU A 36 17.96 -4.59 -49.50
N ILE A 37 16.86 -4.49 -50.24
CA ILE A 37 15.51 -4.19 -49.70
C ILE A 37 15.04 -5.33 -48.78
N GLU A 38 15.21 -6.60 -49.20
CA GLU A 38 14.90 -7.77 -48.35
C GLU A 38 15.73 -7.77 -47.08
N LYS A 39 17.03 -7.44 -47.18
CA LYS A 39 17.91 -7.36 -46.00
C LYS A 39 17.53 -6.20 -45.05
N ARG A 40 17.10 -5.07 -45.63
CA ARG A 40 16.56 -3.95 -44.87
C ARG A 40 15.22 -4.30 -44.24
N LEU A 41 14.34 -4.98 -44.98
CA LEU A 41 13.06 -5.45 -44.49
C LEU A 41 13.22 -6.44 -43.32
N GLN A 42 14.09 -7.44 -43.46
CA GLN A 42 14.43 -8.40 -42.38
C GLN A 42 15.01 -7.70 -41.16
N LYS A 43 15.85 -6.68 -41.36
CA LYS A 43 16.39 -5.86 -40.26
C LYS A 43 15.29 -5.03 -39.57
N VAL A 44 14.40 -4.43 -40.35
CA VAL A 44 13.24 -3.67 -39.85
C VAL A 44 12.23 -4.59 -39.16
N GLU A 45 11.95 -5.77 -39.71
CA GLU A 45 11.09 -6.78 -39.08
C GLU A 45 11.68 -7.30 -37.77
N LYS A 46 13.00 -7.53 -37.73
CA LYS A 46 13.70 -7.93 -36.51
C LYS A 46 13.72 -6.81 -35.47
N GLN A 47 13.92 -5.56 -35.88
CA GLN A 47 13.79 -4.39 -35.02
C GLN A 47 12.35 -4.19 -34.56
N ALA A 48 11.36 -4.27 -35.46
CA ALA A 48 9.95 -4.18 -35.09
C ALA A 48 9.51 -5.30 -34.14
N ALA A 49 10.10 -6.50 -34.24
CA ALA A 49 9.86 -7.58 -33.30
C ALA A 49 10.54 -7.33 -31.93
N GLN A 50 11.68 -6.65 -31.92
CA GLN A 50 12.37 -6.20 -30.71
C GLN A 50 11.70 -4.97 -30.08
N ASP A 51 11.12 -4.09 -30.88
CA ASP A 51 10.41 -2.87 -30.46
C ASP A 51 8.99 -3.14 -29.96
N ARG A 52 8.50 -4.40 -30.02
CA ARG A 52 7.19 -4.77 -29.46
C ARG A 52 7.11 -4.60 -27.94
N ILE A 53 8.25 -4.69 -27.27
CA ILE A 53 8.35 -4.48 -25.81
C ILE A 53 9.20 -3.24 -25.57
N ARG A 54 8.58 -2.22 -25.03
CA ARG A 54 9.26 -1.00 -24.59
C ARG A 54 9.66 -1.17 -23.13
N PHE A 55 10.94 -0.98 -22.85
CA PHE A 55 11.49 -0.99 -21.50
C PHE A 55 11.75 0.42 -21.03
N GLY A 56 11.55 0.65 -19.75
CA GLY A 56 11.87 1.88 -19.07
C GLY A 56 12.02 1.62 -17.58
N GLY A 57 12.28 2.65 -16.82
CA GLY A 57 12.38 2.48 -15.38
C GLY A 57 12.93 3.68 -14.66
N ASP A 58 13.13 3.51 -13.37
CA ASP A 58 13.82 4.46 -12.52
C ASP A 58 14.66 3.73 -11.45
N TYR A 59 15.73 4.39 -11.06
CA TYR A 59 16.51 4.04 -9.88
C TYR A 59 16.55 5.25 -8.96
N ARG A 60 16.18 5.03 -7.70
CA ARG A 60 16.18 6.06 -6.66
C ARG A 60 17.04 5.61 -5.49
N PHE A 61 17.96 6.47 -5.10
CA PHE A 61 18.70 6.41 -3.85
C PHE A 61 18.16 7.48 -2.91
N GLU A 62 18.00 7.13 -1.63
CA GLU A 62 17.56 8.08 -0.59
C GLU A 62 18.40 7.93 0.66
N ALA A 63 18.63 9.08 1.30
CA ALA A 63 19.15 9.20 2.66
C ALA A 63 18.07 9.81 3.55
N HIS A 64 17.78 9.16 4.67
CA HIS A 64 16.73 9.57 5.58
C HIS A 64 17.30 9.83 6.97
N SER A 65 16.77 10.87 7.63
CA SER A 65 16.90 11.10 9.07
C SER A 65 15.49 11.10 9.66
N ILE A 66 15.27 10.32 10.69
CA ILE A 66 13.96 10.11 11.33
C ILE A 66 14.13 10.38 12.81
N ALA A 67 13.30 11.26 13.36
CA ALA A 67 13.15 11.46 14.79
C ALA A 67 11.66 11.31 15.14
N ALA A 68 11.34 10.53 16.17
CA ALA A 68 9.99 10.25 16.58
C ALA A 68 9.89 10.09 18.09
N THR A 69 8.71 10.33 18.64
CA THR A 69 8.41 10.20 20.07
C THR A 69 7.29 9.20 20.29
N ILE A 70 7.45 8.36 21.31
CA ILE A 70 6.42 7.48 21.83
C ILE A 70 5.95 8.05 23.16
N PRO A 71 4.65 8.34 23.36
CA PRO A 71 4.14 8.93 24.58
C PRO A 71 4.06 7.90 25.71
N ASP A 72 3.79 8.35 26.92
CA ASP A 72 3.41 7.48 28.04
C ASP A 72 2.16 6.67 27.72
N TYR A 73 2.17 5.36 28.00
CA TYR A 73 1.03 4.49 27.72
C TYR A 73 0.94 3.31 28.71
N TYR A 74 -0.18 2.61 28.72
CA TYR A 74 -0.34 1.32 29.35
C TYR A 74 -0.26 0.20 28.30
N ASP A 75 0.57 -0.79 28.56
CA ASP A 75 0.80 -1.94 27.70
C ASP A 75 -0.40 -2.91 27.78
N GLY A 76 -1.22 -2.92 26.74
CA GLY A 76 -2.41 -3.74 26.63
C GLY A 76 -2.12 -5.25 26.61
N MET A 77 -0.99 -5.65 26.04
CA MET A 77 -0.57 -7.07 26.07
C MET A 77 -0.19 -7.52 27.48
N ALA A 78 0.51 -6.69 28.24
CA ALA A 78 0.82 -6.94 29.64
C ALA A 78 -0.46 -7.01 30.49
N LEU A 79 -1.44 -6.14 30.22
CA LEU A 79 -2.76 -6.18 30.88
C LEU A 79 -3.50 -7.48 30.55
N GLN A 80 -3.54 -7.87 29.28
CA GLN A 80 -4.21 -9.10 28.86
C GLN A 80 -3.55 -10.33 29.51
N ALA A 81 -2.22 -10.40 29.52
CA ALA A 81 -1.50 -11.47 30.22
C ALA A 81 -1.81 -11.47 31.72
N GLY A 82 -1.86 -10.29 32.35
CA GLY A 82 -2.25 -10.15 33.78
C GLY A 82 -3.67 -10.63 34.04
N LEU A 83 -4.60 -10.35 33.15
CA LEU A 83 -5.99 -10.82 33.22
C LEU A 83 -6.05 -12.36 33.17
N VAL A 84 -5.40 -12.97 32.16
CA VAL A 84 -5.35 -14.44 32.03
C VAL A 84 -4.77 -15.09 33.25
N ASN A 85 -3.65 -14.58 33.79
CA ASN A 85 -3.01 -15.07 34.99
C ASN A 85 -3.91 -14.96 36.21
N THR A 86 -4.61 -13.84 36.35
CA THR A 86 -5.55 -13.62 37.46
C THR A 86 -6.77 -14.52 37.34
N MET A 87 -7.25 -14.79 36.15
CA MET A 87 -8.35 -15.74 35.93
C MET A 87 -7.97 -17.16 36.29
N PHE A 88 -6.76 -17.60 35.98
CA PHE A 88 -6.25 -18.89 36.47
C PHE A 88 -6.27 -18.96 38.00
N TYR A 89 -5.73 -17.93 38.66
CA TYR A 89 -5.74 -17.85 40.14
C TYR A 89 -7.16 -17.89 40.69
N TYR A 90 -8.06 -17.06 40.15
CA TYR A 90 -9.45 -16.97 40.60
C TYR A 90 -10.22 -18.28 40.37
N GLY A 91 -10.03 -18.92 39.21
CA GLY A 91 -10.65 -20.21 38.90
C GLY A 91 -10.24 -21.32 39.86
N ALA A 92 -9.01 -21.31 40.35
CA ALA A 92 -8.49 -22.30 41.27
C ALA A 92 -8.83 -22.01 42.74
N THR A 93 -8.93 -20.72 43.14
CA THR A 93 -9.07 -20.33 44.56
C THR A 93 -10.46 -19.79 44.91
N GLY A 94 -11.25 -19.36 43.93
CA GLY A 94 -12.51 -18.65 44.13
C GLY A 94 -12.36 -17.24 44.70
N GLN A 95 -11.14 -16.71 44.80
CA GLN A 95 -10.84 -15.41 45.42
C GLN A 95 -10.00 -14.53 44.47
N LEU A 96 -10.19 -13.21 44.56
CA LEU A 96 -9.29 -12.28 43.89
C LEU A 96 -7.92 -12.28 44.56
N PRO A 97 -6.83 -12.23 43.78
CA PRO A 97 -5.49 -12.14 44.33
C PRO A 97 -5.28 -10.81 45.07
N THR A 98 -4.43 -10.81 46.06
CA THR A 98 -4.06 -9.60 46.80
C THR A 98 -3.01 -8.75 46.09
N SER A 99 -2.26 -9.34 45.18
CA SER A 99 -1.23 -8.67 44.38
C SER A 99 -0.84 -9.48 43.13
N PRO A 100 -0.23 -8.87 42.13
CA PRO A 100 0.35 -9.60 41.00
C PRO A 100 1.42 -10.61 41.42
N ALA A 101 2.20 -10.32 42.46
CA ALA A 101 3.22 -11.25 43.01
C ALA A 101 2.59 -12.54 43.55
N ALA A 102 1.44 -12.45 44.24
CA ALA A 102 0.71 -13.62 44.72
C ALA A 102 0.24 -14.51 43.56
N VAL A 103 -0.20 -13.90 42.45
CA VAL A 103 -0.55 -14.64 41.23
C VAL A 103 0.65 -15.36 40.64
N GLN A 104 1.80 -14.70 40.52
CA GLN A 104 3.03 -15.31 39.98
C GLN A 104 3.52 -16.49 40.88
N GLN A 105 3.49 -16.33 42.19
CA GLN A 105 3.85 -17.39 43.11
C GLN A 105 2.90 -18.60 43.00
N PHE A 106 1.60 -18.34 42.83
CA PHE A 106 0.61 -19.39 42.65
C PHE A 106 0.83 -20.13 41.32
N ILE A 107 1.06 -19.40 40.23
CA ILE A 107 1.39 -20.00 38.93
C ILE A 107 2.64 -20.87 39.03
N ALA A 108 3.69 -20.37 39.67
CA ALA A 108 4.94 -21.13 39.84
C ALA A 108 4.73 -22.47 40.57
N SER A 109 3.82 -22.49 41.58
CA SER A 109 3.50 -23.72 42.31
C SER A 109 2.50 -24.66 41.61
N HIS A 110 1.79 -24.17 40.60
CA HIS A 110 0.78 -24.92 39.82
C HIS A 110 1.05 -24.83 38.32
N TYR A 111 2.33 -24.87 37.92
CA TYR A 111 2.72 -24.56 36.55
C TYR A 111 2.14 -25.53 35.50
N GLY A 112 2.01 -26.81 35.85
CA GLY A 112 1.38 -27.80 34.95
C GLY A 112 -0.09 -27.49 34.66
N ASP A 113 -0.85 -27.13 35.71
CA ASP A 113 -2.26 -26.77 35.59
C ASP A 113 -2.43 -25.43 34.81
N TYR A 114 -1.51 -24.50 35.03
CA TYR A 114 -1.47 -23.24 34.32
C TYR A 114 -1.24 -23.44 32.81
N LEU A 115 -0.31 -24.31 32.40
CA LEU A 115 -0.10 -24.65 31.00
C LEU A 115 -1.34 -25.27 30.37
N TYR A 116 -2.00 -26.19 31.08
CA TYR A 116 -3.24 -26.80 30.60
C TYR A 116 -4.34 -25.74 30.42
N PHE A 117 -4.51 -24.86 31.41
CA PHE A 117 -5.48 -23.76 31.38
C PHE A 117 -5.23 -22.82 30.19
N THR A 118 -3.99 -22.34 30.03
CA THR A 118 -3.67 -21.38 28.94
C THR A 118 -3.77 -22.00 27.56
N ASN A 119 -3.49 -23.30 27.40
CA ASN A 119 -3.65 -24.01 26.13
C ASN A 119 -5.13 -24.30 25.78
N SER A 120 -6.01 -24.34 26.78
CA SER A 120 -7.44 -24.60 26.58
C SER A 120 -8.32 -23.34 26.58
N LEU A 121 -7.82 -22.23 27.10
CA LEU A 121 -8.55 -20.97 27.19
C LEU A 121 -8.75 -20.35 25.81
N THR A 122 -10.02 -20.15 25.43
CA THR A 122 -10.38 -19.40 24.23
C THR A 122 -10.64 -17.92 24.57
N PHE A 123 -10.53 -17.06 23.55
CA PHE A 123 -10.82 -15.63 23.73
C PHE A 123 -12.28 -15.38 24.14
N ASP A 124 -13.23 -16.15 23.62
CA ASP A 124 -14.64 -16.05 23.99
C ASP A 124 -14.91 -16.46 25.44
N GLN A 125 -14.19 -17.45 25.96
CA GLN A 125 -14.23 -17.81 27.37
C GLN A 125 -13.68 -16.68 28.24
N LEU A 126 -12.58 -16.05 27.83
CA LEU A 126 -12.01 -14.87 28.51
C LEU A 126 -13.01 -13.72 28.54
N LYS A 127 -13.63 -13.39 27.42
CA LYS A 127 -14.67 -12.35 27.31
C LYS A 127 -15.85 -12.63 28.23
N SER A 128 -16.38 -13.85 28.18
CA SER A 128 -17.52 -14.28 28.96
C SER A 128 -17.24 -14.22 30.47
N ALA A 129 -16.04 -14.65 30.88
CA ALA A 129 -15.63 -14.59 32.28
C ALA A 129 -15.48 -13.13 32.76
N MET A 130 -14.85 -12.26 31.96
CA MET A 130 -14.73 -10.83 32.28
C MET A 130 -16.10 -10.15 32.37
N ALA A 131 -17.02 -10.47 31.48
CA ALA A 131 -18.37 -9.94 31.50
C ALA A 131 -19.19 -10.42 32.72
N SER A 132 -18.87 -11.60 33.28
CA SER A 132 -19.53 -12.14 34.45
C SER A 132 -19.09 -11.46 35.77
N PHE A 133 -17.96 -10.76 35.78
CA PHE A 133 -17.47 -10.08 36.98
C PHE A 133 -18.30 -8.81 37.25
N PRO A 134 -18.70 -8.58 38.52
CA PRO A 134 -19.31 -7.32 38.90
C PRO A 134 -18.42 -6.12 38.58
N PRO A 135 -18.98 -4.95 38.23
CA PRO A 135 -18.19 -3.77 37.87
C PRO A 135 -17.12 -3.36 38.90
N GLN A 136 -17.43 -3.54 40.19
CA GLN A 136 -16.47 -3.29 41.29
C GLN A 136 -15.26 -4.22 41.23
N MET A 137 -15.49 -5.48 40.89
CA MET A 137 -14.42 -6.48 40.75
C MET A 137 -13.56 -6.18 39.52
N GLN A 138 -14.17 -5.82 38.41
CA GLN A 138 -13.45 -5.37 37.19
C GLN A 138 -12.57 -4.14 37.49
N GLN A 139 -13.10 -3.17 38.24
CA GLN A 139 -12.35 -1.98 38.64
C GLN A 139 -11.17 -2.33 39.58
N GLN A 140 -11.38 -3.19 40.59
CA GLN A 140 -10.29 -3.66 41.47
C GLN A 140 -9.20 -4.37 40.69
N LEU A 141 -9.57 -5.21 39.74
CA LEU A 141 -8.65 -5.94 38.87
C LEU A 141 -7.80 -4.98 38.04
N MET A 142 -8.45 -4.00 37.41
CA MET A 142 -7.72 -2.99 36.63
C MET A 142 -6.81 -2.15 37.52
N MET A 143 -7.22 -1.70 38.68
CA MET A 143 -6.37 -0.96 39.64
C MET A 143 -5.14 -1.78 40.06
N MET A 144 -5.28 -3.09 40.17
CA MET A 144 -4.16 -3.99 40.54
C MET A 144 -3.16 -4.18 39.37
N LEU A 145 -3.67 -4.24 38.10
CA LEU A 145 -2.86 -4.59 36.95
C LEU A 145 -2.21 -3.37 36.26
N LEU A 146 -2.90 -2.23 36.27
CA LEU A 146 -2.43 -1.01 35.57
C LEU A 146 -1.02 -0.56 35.95
N PRO A 147 -0.60 -0.56 37.26
CA PRO A 147 0.74 -0.12 37.60
C PRO A 147 1.85 -0.96 36.93
N GLY A 148 1.63 -2.25 36.78
CA GLY A 148 2.58 -3.17 36.13
C GLY A 148 2.63 -3.04 34.60
N ALA A 149 1.58 -2.47 34.04
CA ALA A 149 1.46 -2.27 32.60
C ALA A 149 1.92 -0.87 32.14
N TYR A 150 2.18 0.05 33.05
CA TYR A 150 2.61 1.40 32.70
C TYR A 150 3.98 1.39 32.02
N ARG A 151 4.09 2.15 30.93
CA ARG A 151 5.34 2.36 30.19
C ARG A 151 5.57 3.86 30.04
N HIS A 152 6.78 4.29 30.35
CA HIS A 152 7.22 5.67 30.10
C HIS A 152 7.43 5.86 28.61
N GLY A 153 7.08 7.06 28.14
CA GLY A 153 7.40 7.52 26.81
C GLY A 153 8.91 7.64 26.59
N TYR A 154 9.33 7.61 25.33
CA TYR A 154 10.72 7.72 24.94
C TYR A 154 10.86 8.21 23.52
N ASP A 155 12.03 8.83 23.22
CA ASP A 155 12.39 9.22 21.87
C ASP A 155 12.99 8.02 21.13
N ALA A 156 12.63 7.88 19.86
CA ALA A 156 13.15 6.87 18.95
C ALA A 156 13.62 7.55 17.67
N ASP A 157 14.89 7.40 17.34
CA ASP A 157 15.48 8.04 16.18
C ASP A 157 16.31 7.09 15.31
N ASN A 158 16.43 7.45 14.05
CA ASN A 158 17.44 6.91 13.13
C ASN A 158 18.09 8.09 12.42
N SER A 159 19.27 8.48 12.88
CA SER A 159 19.95 9.67 12.40
C SER A 159 20.33 9.60 10.93
N LEU A 160 20.57 8.39 10.38
CA LEU A 160 20.92 8.22 8.98
C LEU A 160 20.63 6.79 8.50
N MET A 161 19.63 6.65 7.64
CA MET A 161 19.28 5.41 6.97
C MET A 161 19.29 5.60 5.44
N TYR A 162 19.77 4.62 4.71
CA TYR A 162 19.79 4.64 3.25
C TYR A 162 18.81 3.64 2.66
N THR A 163 18.16 4.02 1.56
CA THR A 163 17.32 3.12 0.79
C THR A 163 17.62 3.17 -0.70
N ASN A 164 17.38 2.06 -1.38
CA ASN A 164 17.44 1.93 -2.83
C ASN A 164 16.10 1.42 -3.35
N ARG A 165 15.57 2.06 -4.39
CA ARG A 165 14.42 1.57 -5.14
C ARG A 165 14.77 1.45 -6.62
N LEU A 166 14.57 0.27 -7.19
CA LEU A 166 14.63 0.02 -8.63
C LEU A 166 13.24 -0.34 -9.13
N ARG A 167 12.77 0.33 -10.18
CA ARG A 167 11.55 -0.06 -10.92
C ARG A 167 11.89 -0.28 -12.38
N LEU A 168 11.44 -1.40 -12.94
CA LEU A 168 11.56 -1.75 -14.35
C LEU A 168 10.16 -1.85 -14.95
N THR A 169 9.87 -1.04 -15.95
CA THR A 169 8.60 -1.03 -16.69
C THR A 169 8.74 -1.74 -18.01
N MET A 170 7.68 -2.43 -18.41
CA MET A 170 7.57 -3.16 -19.67
C MET A 170 6.19 -2.88 -20.25
N ASP A 171 6.14 -2.32 -21.44
CA ASP A 171 4.90 -2.10 -22.18
C ASP A 171 4.99 -2.78 -23.53
N ALA A 172 3.95 -3.52 -23.93
CA ALA A 172 3.92 -4.26 -25.18
C ALA A 172 2.57 -4.10 -25.89
N ASP A 173 2.61 -3.91 -27.21
CA ASP A 173 1.43 -4.01 -28.06
C ASP A 173 1.26 -5.48 -28.48
N VAL A 174 0.28 -6.17 -27.85
CA VAL A 174 0.07 -7.62 -28.02
C VAL A 174 -0.72 -7.92 -29.28
N ALA A 175 -1.77 -7.13 -29.52
CA ALA A 175 -2.62 -7.21 -30.69
C ALA A 175 -3.23 -5.83 -30.99
N GLU A 176 -4.00 -5.72 -32.07
CA GLU A 176 -4.80 -4.52 -32.33
C GLU A 176 -5.73 -4.25 -31.13
N ASN A 177 -5.63 -3.05 -30.55
CA ASN A 177 -6.36 -2.62 -29.37
C ASN A 177 -6.07 -3.41 -28.07
N VAL A 178 -5.04 -4.27 -28.03
CA VAL A 178 -4.64 -5.00 -26.83
C VAL A 178 -3.20 -4.64 -26.44
N THR A 179 -3.03 -4.08 -25.25
CA THR A 179 -1.74 -3.73 -24.69
C THR A 179 -1.48 -4.51 -23.41
N PHE A 180 -0.23 -4.88 -23.17
CA PHE A 180 0.26 -5.39 -21.89
C PHE A 180 1.10 -4.32 -21.22
N SER A 181 0.95 -4.15 -19.90
CA SER A 181 1.81 -3.30 -19.08
C SER A 181 2.27 -4.05 -17.84
N GLY A 182 3.56 -3.98 -17.57
CA GLY A 182 4.19 -4.59 -16.41
C GLY A 182 5.14 -3.63 -15.69
N ARG A 183 5.29 -3.81 -14.39
CA ARG A 183 6.33 -3.16 -13.60
C ARG A 183 6.84 -4.10 -12.51
N LEU A 184 8.16 -4.30 -12.50
CA LEU A 184 8.87 -4.94 -11.41
C LEU A 184 9.46 -3.87 -10.50
N ALA A 185 9.45 -4.11 -9.20
CA ALA A 185 10.01 -3.21 -8.21
C ALA A 185 10.87 -3.97 -7.20
N MET A 186 11.98 -3.38 -6.82
CA MET A 186 12.82 -3.73 -5.69
C MET A 186 12.94 -2.48 -4.81
N TYR A 187 12.74 -2.64 -3.51
CA TYR A 187 12.95 -1.56 -2.55
C TYR A 187 13.58 -2.12 -1.29
N LYS A 188 14.78 -1.68 -0.95
CA LYS A 188 15.56 -2.21 0.17
C LYS A 188 16.24 -1.12 0.96
N THR A 189 16.49 -1.39 2.24
CA THR A 189 17.40 -0.62 3.08
C THR A 189 18.83 -0.90 2.65
N TRP A 190 19.58 0.12 2.38
CA TRP A 190 20.96 -0.03 1.93
C TRP A 190 21.89 -0.30 3.12
N GLY A 191 22.74 -1.30 3.00
CA GLY A 191 23.64 -1.75 4.05
C GLY A 191 22.99 -2.57 5.16
N ASP A 192 21.66 -2.72 5.12
CA ASP A 192 20.89 -3.60 5.99
C ASP A 192 20.30 -4.73 5.14
N SER A 193 20.50 -5.95 5.56
CA SER A 193 20.07 -7.13 4.81
C SER A 193 18.77 -7.75 5.34
N THR A 194 18.11 -7.13 6.31
CA THR A 194 16.87 -7.69 6.86
C THR A 194 15.75 -7.65 5.83
N ALA A 195 15.13 -8.79 5.58
CA ALA A 195 13.89 -8.91 4.83
C ALA A 195 12.66 -8.90 5.76
N VAL A 196 12.85 -8.80 7.05
CA VAL A 196 11.78 -8.86 8.04
C VAL A 196 11.28 -7.43 8.30
N GLN A 197 9.98 -7.24 8.09
CA GLN A 197 9.30 -5.99 8.43
C GLN A 197 9.06 -5.93 9.93
N VAL A 198 9.46 -4.85 10.57
CA VAL A 198 9.24 -4.61 11.99
C VAL A 198 7.95 -3.82 12.16
N PHE A 199 7.01 -4.39 12.89
CA PHE A 199 5.79 -3.68 13.27
C PHE A 199 6.10 -2.74 14.46
N ASN A 200 5.84 -1.47 14.25
CA ASN A 200 6.05 -0.43 15.25
C ASN A 200 4.77 0.34 15.60
N GLY A 201 3.60 -0.28 15.38
CA GLY A 201 2.30 0.37 15.55
C GLY A 201 1.83 1.17 14.33
N GLN A 202 2.61 1.16 13.24
CA GLN A 202 2.28 1.84 11.98
C GLN A 202 2.08 0.81 10.86
N ALA A 203 1.08 1.02 10.01
CA ALA A 203 0.68 0.03 9.01
C ALA A 203 1.58 -0.06 7.78
N ASN A 204 2.56 0.83 7.62
CA ASN A 204 3.52 0.73 6.52
C ASN A 204 4.40 -0.53 6.58
N SER A 205 4.41 -1.23 7.72
CA SER A 205 5.08 -2.52 7.88
C SER A 205 4.30 -3.71 7.31
N PHE A 206 3.07 -3.49 6.85
CA PHE A 206 2.16 -4.55 6.41
C PHE A 206 1.67 -4.34 5.00
N SER A 207 1.27 -5.45 4.39
CA SER A 207 0.47 -5.45 3.17
C SER A 207 -0.59 -6.55 3.25
N ILE A 208 -1.74 -6.32 2.63
CA ILE A 208 -2.88 -7.24 2.68
C ILE A 208 -2.54 -8.58 2.02
N ASP A 209 -1.82 -8.55 0.90
CA ASP A 209 -1.39 -9.74 0.15
C ASP A 209 0.06 -10.16 0.44
N GLY A 210 0.73 -9.56 1.41
CA GLY A 210 2.14 -9.82 1.72
C GLY A 210 3.12 -9.27 0.67
N ASN A 211 2.66 -8.49 -0.28
CA ASN A 211 3.44 -7.96 -1.39
C ASN A 211 3.36 -6.44 -1.48
N THR A 212 4.14 -5.74 -0.68
CA THR A 212 4.21 -4.29 -0.73
C THR A 212 5.50 -3.81 -1.41
N VAL A 213 5.37 -2.80 -2.27
CA VAL A 213 6.48 -2.12 -2.95
C VAL A 213 6.73 -0.70 -2.41
N GLY A 214 5.88 -0.22 -1.52
CA GLY A 214 6.00 1.09 -0.87
C GLY A 214 6.90 1.10 0.37
N VAL A 215 7.32 -0.07 0.86
CA VAL A 215 8.16 -0.24 2.06
C VAL A 215 9.41 -1.04 1.71
N PRO A 216 10.61 -0.61 2.17
CA PRO A 216 11.82 -1.39 1.97
C PRO A 216 11.73 -2.73 2.69
N ASN A 217 11.97 -3.82 1.98
CA ASN A 217 11.95 -5.12 2.62
C ASN A 217 13.02 -6.10 2.16
N SER A 218 13.63 -5.93 1.02
CA SER A 218 14.79 -6.69 0.56
C SER A 218 15.19 -6.31 -0.88
N ASP A 219 16.21 -6.98 -1.43
CA ASP A 219 16.63 -6.91 -2.84
C ASP A 219 15.86 -7.85 -3.77
N ILE A 220 14.75 -8.42 -3.30
CA ILE A 220 13.87 -9.27 -4.11
C ILE A 220 13.05 -8.40 -5.06
N LEU A 221 13.06 -8.75 -6.36
CA LEU A 221 12.17 -8.15 -7.33
C LEU A 221 10.74 -8.65 -7.12
N ARG A 222 9.80 -7.73 -7.04
CA ARG A 222 8.36 -8.00 -6.91
C ARG A 222 7.60 -7.48 -8.09
N VAL A 223 6.52 -8.16 -8.44
CA VAL A 223 5.59 -7.69 -9.46
C VAL A 223 4.69 -6.62 -8.84
N GLU A 224 4.96 -5.36 -9.20
CA GLU A 224 4.08 -4.25 -8.79
C GLU A 224 2.85 -4.13 -9.70
N ARG A 225 3.02 -4.39 -11.00
CA ARG A 225 1.96 -4.37 -12.01
C ARG A 225 2.20 -5.46 -13.03
N ALA A 226 1.12 -6.12 -13.48
CA ALA A 226 1.12 -7.05 -14.61
C ALA A 226 -0.33 -7.20 -15.08
N TYR A 227 -0.70 -6.48 -16.14
CA TYR A 227 -2.06 -6.48 -16.64
C TYR A 227 -2.10 -6.24 -18.15
N PHE A 228 -3.18 -6.67 -18.77
CA PHE A 228 -3.50 -6.26 -20.14
C PHE A 228 -4.72 -5.35 -20.17
N THR A 229 -4.80 -4.54 -21.20
CA THR A 229 -5.94 -3.68 -21.50
C THR A 229 -6.40 -3.92 -22.94
N TRP A 230 -7.66 -4.27 -23.11
CA TRP A 230 -8.32 -4.39 -24.39
C TRP A 230 -9.23 -3.18 -24.60
N ASN A 231 -8.87 -2.33 -25.55
CA ASN A 231 -9.55 -1.08 -25.88
C ASN A 231 -10.51 -1.24 -27.06
N ASN A 232 -11.42 -0.29 -27.23
CA ASN A 232 -12.33 -0.19 -28.37
C ASN A 232 -13.14 -1.48 -28.63
N ILE A 233 -13.62 -2.11 -27.57
CA ILE A 233 -14.35 -3.38 -27.64
C ILE A 233 -15.62 -3.18 -28.46
N ALA A 234 -15.79 -3.99 -29.52
CA ALA A 234 -16.89 -3.93 -30.46
C ALA A 234 -17.06 -2.53 -31.13
N GLY A 235 -15.98 -1.75 -31.26
CA GLY A 235 -16.03 -0.41 -31.83
C GLY A 235 -16.60 0.67 -30.90
N LEU A 236 -16.84 0.33 -29.64
CA LEU A 236 -17.30 1.25 -28.60
C LEU A 236 -16.11 1.85 -27.85
N PRO A 237 -16.23 3.03 -27.25
CA PRO A 237 -15.22 3.62 -26.37
C PRO A 237 -15.17 2.90 -25.01
N LEU A 238 -15.18 1.57 -25.04
CA LEU A 238 -15.18 0.65 -23.93
C LEU A 238 -13.83 -0.06 -23.85
N TYR A 239 -13.29 -0.21 -22.65
CA TYR A 239 -12.13 -1.05 -22.42
C TYR A 239 -12.31 -2.03 -21.26
N LEU A 240 -11.61 -3.14 -21.32
CA LEU A 240 -11.48 -4.14 -20.28
C LEU A 240 -10.01 -4.26 -19.91
N SER A 241 -9.71 -4.24 -18.61
CA SER A 241 -8.36 -4.43 -18.13
C SER A 241 -8.33 -5.45 -16.99
N ILE A 242 -7.44 -6.45 -17.07
CA ILE A 242 -7.38 -7.59 -16.16
C ILE A 242 -5.93 -7.84 -15.73
N GLY A 243 -5.74 -8.19 -14.45
CA GLY A 243 -4.47 -8.55 -13.85
C GLY A 243 -4.14 -7.69 -12.64
N ARG A 244 -2.85 -7.60 -12.28
CA ARG A 244 -2.35 -6.72 -11.21
C ARG A 244 -2.36 -5.27 -11.69
N ARG A 245 -3.37 -4.57 -11.27
CA ARG A 245 -3.80 -3.28 -11.82
C ARG A 245 -2.90 -2.10 -11.41
N PRO A 246 -2.88 -0.98 -12.17
CA PRO A 246 -2.14 0.24 -11.81
C PRO A 246 -2.88 1.03 -10.71
N SER A 247 -2.86 0.49 -9.49
CA SER A 247 -3.51 1.07 -8.30
C SER A 247 -2.53 1.76 -7.35
N THR A 248 -1.25 1.91 -7.74
CA THR A 248 -0.21 2.58 -6.97
C THR A 248 0.30 3.85 -7.66
N GLY A 249 0.69 4.85 -6.88
CA GLY A 249 1.22 6.12 -7.39
C GLY A 249 0.17 6.97 -8.12
N GLY A 250 -1.05 6.97 -7.62
CA GLY A 250 -2.14 7.78 -8.14
C GLY A 250 -2.05 9.26 -7.73
N PRO A 251 -2.88 10.14 -8.35
CA PRO A 251 -2.93 11.55 -8.01
C PRO A 251 -3.53 11.76 -6.60
N PRO A 252 -3.19 12.84 -5.88
CA PRO A 252 -2.19 13.86 -6.19
C PRO A 252 -0.78 13.46 -5.74
N MET A 253 -0.59 12.26 -5.17
CA MET A 253 0.64 11.81 -4.52
C MET A 253 1.88 11.84 -5.43
N ASN A 254 1.68 11.76 -6.74
CA ASN A 254 2.75 11.83 -7.72
C ASN A 254 3.42 13.20 -7.82
N LEU A 255 2.74 14.30 -7.43
CA LEU A 255 3.30 15.66 -7.51
C LEU A 255 4.53 15.83 -6.61
N ARG A 256 4.40 15.44 -5.34
CA ARG A 256 5.47 15.57 -4.33
C ARG A 256 6.71 14.72 -4.65
N LYS A 257 6.55 13.67 -5.43
CA LYS A 257 7.65 12.78 -5.88
C LYS A 257 8.25 13.22 -7.22
N GLY A 258 7.72 14.26 -7.86
CA GLY A 258 8.11 14.65 -9.21
C GLY A 258 7.84 13.56 -10.25
N GLU A 259 6.88 12.69 -10.01
CA GLU A 259 6.53 11.55 -10.87
C GLU A 259 5.31 11.85 -11.75
N LEU A 260 5.19 11.14 -12.87
CA LEU A 260 3.97 11.12 -13.66
C LEU A 260 2.87 10.36 -12.90
N ARG A 261 1.60 10.61 -13.25
CA ARG A 261 0.48 9.82 -12.74
C ARG A 261 0.72 8.34 -13.03
N GLY A 262 0.95 7.57 -11.98
CA GLY A 262 1.23 6.14 -12.08
C GLY A 262 0.00 5.27 -11.95
N GLY A 263 -0.93 5.66 -11.08
CA GLY A 263 -2.14 4.91 -10.74
C GLY A 263 -3.43 5.56 -11.22
N THR A 264 -4.47 4.74 -11.30
CA THR A 264 -5.82 5.18 -11.68
C THR A 264 -6.55 5.88 -10.54
N PRO A 265 -6.67 5.27 -9.32
CA PRO A 265 -7.39 5.88 -8.21
C PRO A 265 -6.56 7.01 -7.58
N MET A 266 -7.22 7.85 -6.80
CA MET A 266 -6.50 8.83 -5.97
C MET A 266 -5.65 8.11 -4.93
N GLY A 267 -4.33 8.39 -4.94
CA GLY A 267 -3.34 7.70 -4.11
C GLY A 267 -3.43 8.02 -2.61
N SER A 268 -4.22 9.01 -2.23
CA SER A 268 -4.55 9.33 -0.85
C SER A 268 -5.63 8.43 -0.24
N LEU A 269 -6.39 7.72 -1.07
CA LEU A 269 -7.48 6.84 -0.66
C LEU A 269 -7.14 5.37 -0.93
N ILE A 270 -6.56 5.08 -2.11
CA ILE A 270 -6.17 3.74 -2.54
C ILE A 270 -4.77 3.81 -3.15
N ASP A 271 -3.81 3.16 -2.50
CA ASP A 271 -2.43 3.00 -2.97
C ASP A 271 -1.88 1.65 -2.48
N PHE A 272 -2.27 0.55 -3.13
CA PHE A 272 -1.76 -0.79 -2.88
C PHE A 272 -1.92 -1.69 -4.10
N GLN A 273 -1.20 -2.82 -4.11
CA GLN A 273 -1.30 -3.82 -5.16
C GLN A 273 -2.46 -4.77 -4.88
N PHE A 274 -3.29 -4.99 -5.89
CA PHE A 274 -4.29 -6.05 -5.89
C PHE A 274 -4.56 -6.53 -7.32
N ASP A 275 -4.96 -7.77 -7.43
CA ASP A 275 -5.35 -8.39 -8.68
C ASP A 275 -6.85 -8.15 -8.92
N GLY A 276 -7.21 -7.86 -10.16
CA GLY A 276 -8.61 -7.51 -10.42
C GLY A 276 -8.95 -7.18 -11.86
N ILE A 277 -10.16 -6.67 -12.01
CA ILE A 277 -10.78 -6.36 -13.29
C ILE A 277 -11.28 -4.92 -13.27
N THR A 278 -11.06 -4.20 -14.37
CA THR A 278 -11.69 -2.89 -14.58
C THR A 278 -12.37 -2.87 -15.94
N VAL A 279 -13.63 -2.47 -15.93
CA VAL A 279 -14.37 -2.09 -17.13
C VAL A 279 -14.46 -0.56 -17.13
N GLY A 280 -13.93 0.07 -18.17
CA GLY A 280 -13.95 1.53 -18.30
C GLY A 280 -14.62 1.98 -19.58
N TYR A 281 -15.31 3.11 -19.49
CA TYR A 281 -16.02 3.72 -20.60
C TYR A 281 -15.61 5.19 -20.71
N HIS A 282 -15.17 5.60 -21.91
CA HIS A 282 -14.86 7.00 -22.21
C HIS A 282 -16.15 7.72 -22.60
N LEU A 283 -16.61 8.62 -21.71
CA LEU A 283 -17.82 9.43 -21.92
C LEU A 283 -17.57 10.64 -22.85
N GLY A 284 -16.37 10.77 -23.37
CA GLY A 284 -15.88 11.82 -24.23
C GLY A 284 -14.38 11.99 -24.10
N GLU A 285 -13.81 13.07 -24.63
CA GLU A 285 -12.36 13.30 -24.61
C GLU A 285 -11.79 13.51 -23.21
N HIS A 286 -12.58 14.06 -22.30
CA HIS A 286 -12.14 14.49 -20.96
C HIS A 286 -12.75 13.69 -19.82
N SER A 287 -13.59 12.69 -20.09
CA SER A 287 -14.30 11.98 -19.03
C SER A 287 -14.21 10.47 -19.19
N THR A 288 -13.84 9.76 -18.10
CA THR A 288 -13.72 8.30 -18.11
C THR A 288 -14.31 7.72 -16.82
N LEU A 289 -15.34 6.91 -16.97
CA LEU A 289 -15.99 6.16 -15.91
C LEU A 289 -15.42 4.73 -15.84
N ARG A 290 -15.15 4.23 -14.65
CA ARG A 290 -14.55 2.90 -14.41
C ARG A 290 -15.30 2.16 -13.33
N PHE A 291 -15.64 0.90 -13.60
CA PHE A 291 -16.10 -0.08 -12.62
C PHE A 291 -14.92 -0.99 -12.31
N CYS A 292 -14.53 -1.02 -11.05
CA CYS A 292 -13.32 -1.70 -10.59
C CYS A 292 -13.69 -2.79 -9.59
N TYR A 293 -13.15 -3.99 -9.81
CA TYR A 293 -13.16 -5.08 -8.87
C TYR A 293 -11.72 -5.49 -8.57
N GLY A 294 -11.41 -5.81 -7.33
CA GLY A 294 -10.10 -6.30 -6.93
C GLY A 294 -10.19 -7.20 -5.71
N ARG A 295 -9.29 -8.19 -5.63
CA ARG A 295 -9.17 -9.07 -4.48
C ARG A 295 -8.03 -8.60 -3.60
N GLY A 296 -8.33 -8.27 -2.33
CA GLY A 296 -7.35 -7.79 -1.38
C GLY A 296 -6.71 -8.89 -0.55
N TYR A 297 -7.48 -9.92 -0.17
CA TYR A 297 -7.03 -11.08 0.58
C TYR A 297 -7.78 -12.33 0.13
N GLU A 298 -7.05 -13.41 -0.07
CA GLU A 298 -7.61 -14.72 -0.37
C GLU A 298 -7.49 -15.62 0.87
N SER A 299 -8.63 -16.13 1.33
CA SER A 299 -8.65 -17.10 2.41
C SER A 299 -8.01 -18.42 1.95
N GLY A 300 -7.28 -19.08 2.86
CA GLY A 300 -6.51 -20.27 2.50
C GLY A 300 -5.16 -20.00 1.84
N PHE A 301 -4.81 -18.75 1.53
CA PHE A 301 -3.52 -18.39 0.95
C PHE A 301 -2.37 -18.78 1.90
N GLY A 302 -1.40 -19.50 1.37
CA GLY A 302 -0.23 -19.99 2.14
C GLY A 302 -0.42 -21.33 2.82
N ASN A 303 -1.60 -21.99 2.69
CA ASN A 303 -1.81 -23.37 3.13
C ASN A 303 -1.24 -24.41 2.16
N GLY A 304 -0.77 -23.98 0.98
CA GLY A 304 -0.26 -24.86 -0.08
C GLY A 304 -1.34 -25.61 -0.83
N GLU A 305 -2.61 -25.34 -0.56
CA GLU A 305 -3.76 -25.99 -1.19
C GLU A 305 -4.47 -25.07 -2.16
N VAL A 306 -4.92 -25.62 -3.29
CA VAL A 306 -5.71 -24.90 -4.30
C VAL A 306 -7.20 -24.90 -3.92
N LEU A 307 -7.62 -25.91 -3.15
CA LEU A 307 -9.01 -26.05 -2.74
C LEU A 307 -9.20 -25.58 -1.30
N LYS A 308 -10.27 -24.81 -1.08
CA LYS A 308 -10.68 -24.35 0.24
C LYS A 308 -11.21 -25.53 1.06
N GLN A 309 -10.67 -25.71 2.26
CA GLN A 309 -11.07 -26.80 3.15
C GLN A 309 -12.36 -26.44 3.92
N PRO A 310 -13.18 -27.45 4.33
CA PRO A 310 -14.39 -27.18 5.13
C PRO A 310 -14.13 -26.46 6.46
N ALA A 311 -12.93 -26.58 7.01
CA ALA A 311 -12.53 -25.89 8.25
C ALA A 311 -12.12 -24.42 8.02
N ASP A 312 -11.82 -24.05 6.77
CA ASP A 312 -11.50 -22.68 6.39
C ASP A 312 -12.82 -21.90 6.19
N ARG A 313 -13.14 -21.09 7.18
CA ARG A 313 -14.41 -20.34 7.24
C ARG A 313 -14.27 -18.87 6.91
N LEU A 314 -13.05 -18.40 6.66
CA LEU A 314 -12.83 -17.00 6.29
C LEU A 314 -13.32 -16.76 4.87
N GLU A 315 -14.03 -15.68 4.70
CA GLU A 315 -14.39 -15.18 3.38
C GLU A 315 -13.24 -14.32 2.82
N ASP A 316 -13.13 -14.34 1.50
CA ASP A 316 -12.13 -13.51 0.81
C ASP A 316 -12.47 -12.03 0.97
N ALA A 317 -11.46 -11.20 1.20
CA ALA A 317 -11.63 -9.77 1.23
C ALA A 317 -11.63 -9.20 -0.19
N ASP A 318 -12.77 -8.72 -0.63
CA ASP A 318 -12.99 -8.18 -1.96
C ASP A 318 -13.18 -6.66 -1.93
N PHE A 319 -12.86 -6.03 -3.06
CA PHE A 319 -12.99 -4.61 -3.24
C PHE A 319 -13.77 -4.31 -4.53
N PHE A 320 -14.88 -3.60 -4.43
CA PHE A 320 -15.65 -3.17 -5.59
C PHE A 320 -15.92 -1.68 -5.53
N GLY A 321 -15.75 -0.98 -6.66
CA GLY A 321 -15.96 0.45 -6.68
C GLY A 321 -16.07 1.07 -8.06
N ILE A 322 -16.41 2.34 -8.03
CA ILE A 322 -16.51 3.23 -9.18
C ILE A 322 -15.43 4.29 -9.01
N ASN A 323 -14.60 4.45 -10.05
CA ASN A 323 -13.66 5.54 -10.18
C ASN A 323 -14.01 6.34 -11.43
N TRP A 324 -14.23 7.63 -11.28
CA TRP A 324 -14.64 8.49 -12.38
C TRP A 324 -13.72 9.71 -12.48
N ASP A 325 -12.94 9.79 -13.56
CA ASP A 325 -12.35 11.03 -14.00
C ASP A 325 -13.50 11.84 -14.62
N VAL A 326 -14.15 12.67 -13.81
CA VAL A 326 -15.30 13.52 -14.23
C VAL A 326 -14.84 14.47 -15.32
N TYR A 327 -13.66 15.05 -15.12
CA TYR A 327 -12.97 15.88 -16.09
C TYR A 327 -11.45 15.68 -15.97
N SER A 328 -10.77 15.50 -17.10
CA SER A 328 -9.31 15.33 -17.14
C SER A 328 -8.76 15.92 -18.43
N ASP A 329 -7.92 16.94 -18.30
CA ASP A 329 -7.10 17.50 -19.37
C ASP A 329 -5.65 17.71 -18.86
N ASP A 330 -4.81 18.41 -19.62
CA ASP A 330 -3.41 18.66 -19.26
C ASP A 330 -3.27 19.49 -17.97
N ASN A 331 -4.25 20.33 -17.63
CA ASN A 331 -4.20 21.28 -16.54
C ASN A 331 -5.12 20.92 -15.38
N THR A 332 -6.20 20.20 -15.62
CA THR A 332 -7.26 19.97 -14.63
C THR A 332 -7.61 18.50 -14.52
N LEU A 333 -7.69 17.99 -13.30
CA LEU A 333 -8.26 16.69 -12.99
C LEU A 333 -9.31 16.85 -11.89
N LEU A 334 -10.56 16.54 -12.22
CA LEU A 334 -11.63 16.31 -11.24
C LEU A 334 -11.94 14.83 -11.22
N GLN A 335 -11.62 14.16 -10.12
CA GLN A 335 -11.82 12.72 -9.95
C GLN A 335 -12.69 12.43 -8.74
N THR A 336 -13.60 11.46 -8.87
CA THR A 336 -14.36 10.90 -7.76
C THR A 336 -14.13 9.40 -7.66
N THR A 337 -14.16 8.87 -6.44
CA THR A 337 -14.08 7.44 -6.18
C THR A 337 -15.09 7.09 -5.11
N VAL A 338 -15.87 6.02 -5.32
CA VAL A 338 -16.74 5.41 -4.30
C VAL A 338 -16.52 3.92 -4.38
N ALA A 339 -16.26 3.29 -3.25
CA ALA A 339 -16.01 1.86 -3.21
C ALA A 339 -16.41 1.25 -1.87
N ARG A 340 -16.60 -0.07 -1.86
CA ARG A 340 -16.76 -0.89 -0.67
C ARG A 340 -15.71 -1.98 -0.64
N ALA A 341 -15.06 -2.10 0.50
CA ALA A 341 -14.27 -3.27 0.88
C ALA A 341 -15.19 -4.22 1.65
N PHE A 342 -15.24 -5.48 1.22
CA PHE A 342 -16.06 -6.53 1.81
C PHE A 342 -15.18 -7.47 2.62
N ASN A 343 -15.76 -8.05 3.68
CA ASN A 343 -15.15 -9.14 4.45
C ASN A 343 -13.74 -8.81 4.97
N ILE A 344 -13.53 -7.58 5.44
CA ILE A 344 -12.24 -7.15 5.99
C ILE A 344 -11.86 -8.09 7.13
N THR A 345 -10.62 -8.60 7.09
CA THR A 345 -10.12 -9.56 8.07
C THR A 345 -9.46 -8.89 9.26
N ASP A 346 -9.31 -9.62 10.38
CA ASP A 346 -8.59 -9.18 11.58
C ASP A 346 -7.06 -9.24 11.42
N GLY A 347 -6.57 -9.61 10.27
CA GLY A 347 -5.14 -9.70 9.97
C GLY A 347 -4.88 -9.81 8.48
N PHE A 348 -3.65 -10.15 8.15
CA PHE A 348 -3.19 -10.35 6.77
C PHE A 348 -1.94 -11.22 6.78
N ASN A 349 -1.57 -11.79 5.64
CA ASN A 349 -0.36 -12.60 5.53
C ASN A 349 0.89 -11.75 5.73
N GLY A 350 1.39 -11.73 6.95
CA GLY A 350 2.56 -10.95 7.33
C GLY A 350 3.32 -11.58 8.49
N LEU A 351 4.49 -11.05 8.74
CA LEU A 351 5.28 -11.35 9.92
C LEU A 351 5.28 -10.13 10.83
N ILE A 352 5.00 -10.35 12.12
CA ILE A 352 5.23 -9.37 13.16
C ILE A 352 6.54 -9.73 13.83
N VAL A 353 7.45 -8.78 13.87
CA VAL A 353 8.65 -8.86 14.68
C VAL A 353 8.46 -7.95 15.87
N LEU A 354 8.37 -8.52 17.05
CA LEU A 354 8.36 -7.76 18.30
C LEU A 354 9.82 -7.42 18.63
N PRO A 355 10.22 -6.15 18.62
CA PRO A 355 11.58 -5.76 18.95
C PRO A 355 11.89 -6.09 20.41
N ALA A 356 13.17 -6.24 20.70
CA ALA A 356 13.69 -6.23 22.05
C ALA A 356 13.20 -4.97 22.79
N ASN A 357 13.04 -5.08 24.10
CA ASN A 357 12.61 -3.93 24.91
C ASN A 357 13.61 -2.76 24.70
N PRO A 358 13.22 -1.67 24.05
CA PRO A 358 14.12 -0.58 23.69
C PRO A 358 14.62 0.20 24.93
N LEU A 359 13.93 0.05 26.08
CA LEU A 359 14.26 0.80 27.29
C LEU A 359 15.37 0.17 28.12
N THR A 360 15.57 -1.15 28.02
CA THR A 360 16.53 -1.84 28.90
C THR A 360 17.89 -2.03 28.25
N GLY A 361 18.02 -1.87 26.94
CA GLY A 361 19.25 -2.16 26.20
C GLY A 361 19.77 -3.60 26.39
N GLN A 362 19.02 -4.43 27.13
CA GLN A 362 19.37 -5.82 27.32
C GLN A 362 19.20 -6.52 25.98
N PRO A 363 20.21 -7.29 25.54
CA PRO A 363 20.02 -8.20 24.43
C PRO A 363 18.92 -9.19 24.85
N VAL A 364 17.68 -8.84 24.50
CA VAL A 364 16.61 -9.81 24.60
C VAL A 364 16.99 -10.93 23.65
N ASN A 365 16.96 -12.14 24.14
CA ASN A 365 16.95 -13.34 23.31
C ASN A 365 16.14 -13.06 22.05
N ALA A 366 16.59 -13.50 20.92
CA ALA A 366 16.14 -13.24 19.56
C ALA A 366 14.74 -12.57 19.43
N PRO A 367 14.54 -11.61 18.57
CA PRO A 367 13.27 -10.94 18.39
C PRO A 367 12.17 -11.99 18.17
N VAL A 368 11.04 -11.83 18.86
CA VAL A 368 9.90 -12.73 18.66
C VAL A 368 9.30 -12.44 17.30
N VAL A 369 9.41 -13.40 16.40
CA VAL A 369 8.80 -13.35 15.07
C VAL A 369 7.51 -14.15 15.11
N MET A 370 6.39 -13.49 14.86
CA MET A 370 5.09 -14.14 14.80
C MET A 370 4.51 -14.00 13.38
N ARG A 371 3.93 -15.07 12.87
CA ARG A 371 3.11 -15.01 11.68
C ARG A 371 1.72 -14.49 12.07
N PHE A 372 1.31 -13.41 11.45
CA PHE A 372 -0.01 -12.82 11.69
C PHE A 372 -0.98 -13.33 10.61
N THR A 373 -1.64 -14.44 10.90
CA THR A 373 -2.62 -15.05 10.00
C THR A 373 -4.02 -14.59 10.40
N PRO A 374 -4.87 -14.17 9.46
CA PRO A 374 -6.25 -13.83 9.77
C PRO A 374 -7.01 -14.97 10.43
N SER A 375 -7.88 -14.63 11.39
CA SER A 375 -8.70 -15.58 12.13
C SER A 375 -10.20 -15.28 12.05
N ALA A 376 -10.59 -14.07 11.64
CA ALA A 376 -11.98 -13.64 11.54
C ALA A 376 -12.19 -12.59 10.43
N ASN A 377 -13.38 -12.59 9.83
CA ASN A 377 -13.88 -11.46 9.09
C ASN A 377 -14.55 -10.49 10.09
N LEU A 378 -14.31 -9.20 9.93
CA LEU A 378 -14.72 -8.15 10.87
C LEU A 378 -15.85 -7.26 10.33
N GLY A 379 -16.23 -7.42 9.06
CA GLY A 379 -17.26 -6.64 8.39
C GLY A 379 -16.76 -5.87 7.18
N ASP A 380 -17.53 -4.88 6.75
CA ASP A 380 -17.34 -4.11 5.53
C ASP A 380 -16.93 -2.66 5.81
N MET A 381 -16.45 -1.98 4.76
CA MET A 381 -16.11 -0.57 4.83
C MET A 381 -16.42 0.15 3.53
N ASP A 382 -17.22 1.22 3.62
CA ASP A 382 -17.44 2.15 2.51
C ASP A 382 -16.37 3.22 2.51
N ILE A 383 -15.86 3.56 1.32
CA ILE A 383 -14.94 4.67 1.11
C ILE A 383 -15.42 5.55 -0.03
N ALA A 384 -15.22 6.85 0.10
CA ALA A 384 -15.50 7.82 -0.94
C ALA A 384 -14.46 8.93 -0.94
N GLY A 385 -14.20 9.52 -2.11
CA GLY A 385 -13.28 10.64 -2.21
C GLY A 385 -13.54 11.50 -3.44
N VAL A 386 -13.16 12.77 -3.33
CA VAL A 386 -13.16 13.76 -4.42
C VAL A 386 -11.81 14.44 -4.43
N LEU A 387 -11.21 14.52 -5.62
CA LEU A 387 -9.95 15.21 -5.88
C LEU A 387 -10.15 16.24 -6.98
N LEU A 388 -9.84 17.49 -6.69
CA LEU A 388 -9.60 18.53 -7.69
C LEU A 388 -8.09 18.84 -7.71
N LYS A 389 -7.47 18.67 -8.86
CA LYS A 389 -6.09 19.06 -9.12
C LYS A 389 -6.08 20.02 -10.30
N ARG A 390 -5.29 21.09 -10.21
CA ARG A 390 -5.20 22.08 -11.26
C ARG A 390 -3.78 22.63 -11.39
N LYS A 391 -3.42 22.99 -12.62
CA LYS A 391 -2.19 23.70 -12.97
C LYS A 391 -2.55 25.06 -13.59
N ASP A 392 -2.17 26.12 -12.91
CA ASP A 392 -2.36 27.50 -13.32
C ASP A 392 -0.97 28.16 -13.55
N GLY A 393 -0.53 28.11 -14.81
CA GLY A 393 0.82 28.57 -15.16
C GLY A 393 1.93 27.78 -14.44
N PRO A 394 2.78 28.43 -13.62
CA PRO A 394 3.85 27.76 -12.86
C PRO A 394 3.36 27.06 -11.59
N PHE A 395 2.08 27.19 -11.24
CA PHE A 395 1.53 26.72 -9.97
C PHE A 395 0.64 25.50 -10.18
N ASP A 396 1.06 24.35 -9.65
CA ASP A 396 0.22 23.16 -9.47
C ASP A 396 -0.42 23.19 -8.08
N TRP A 397 -1.71 22.93 -7.96
CA TRP A 397 -2.37 22.82 -6.66
C TRP A 397 -3.46 21.76 -6.68
N PHE A 398 -3.83 21.29 -5.52
CA PHE A 398 -4.91 20.33 -5.38
C PHE A 398 -5.65 20.47 -4.05
N LEU A 399 -6.89 20.01 -4.07
CA LEU A 399 -7.74 19.78 -2.90
C LEU A 399 -8.34 18.39 -3.01
N ASN A 400 -8.20 17.59 -1.96
CA ASN A 400 -8.74 16.25 -1.87
C ASN A 400 -9.49 16.08 -0.55
N VAL A 401 -10.69 15.52 -0.60
CA VAL A 401 -11.51 15.18 0.56
C VAL A 401 -11.92 13.73 0.45
N ASN A 402 -11.73 12.98 1.52
CA ASN A 402 -12.02 11.56 1.60
C ASN A 402 -12.88 11.25 2.82
N TYR A 403 -13.67 10.19 2.71
CA TYR A 403 -14.61 9.73 3.74
C TYR A 403 -14.58 8.20 3.81
N VAL A 404 -14.73 7.69 5.02
CA VAL A 404 -14.84 6.25 5.30
C VAL A 404 -15.97 6.00 6.29
N LYS A 405 -16.67 4.87 6.13
CA LYS A 405 -17.69 4.39 7.08
C LYS A 405 -17.56 2.89 7.25
N SER A 406 -17.40 2.44 8.50
CA SER A 406 -17.35 1.03 8.85
C SER A 406 -18.73 0.43 9.04
N HIS A 407 -18.89 -0.82 8.66
CA HIS A 407 -20.04 -1.68 8.89
C HIS A 407 -19.56 -2.96 9.58
N PRO A 408 -19.27 -2.91 10.89
CA PRO A 408 -18.67 -4.03 11.60
C PRO A 408 -19.66 -5.17 11.80
N ASP A 409 -19.14 -6.40 11.71
CA ASP A 409 -19.79 -7.57 12.24
C ASP A 409 -19.70 -7.60 13.78
N PRO A 410 -20.56 -8.32 14.49
CA PRO A 410 -20.51 -8.44 15.95
C PRO A 410 -19.38 -9.38 16.42
N VAL A 411 -18.19 -9.21 15.86
CA VAL A 411 -17.01 -10.06 16.08
C VAL A 411 -15.85 -9.22 16.57
N THR A 412 -15.18 -9.68 17.61
CA THR A 412 -13.88 -9.17 18.08
C THR A 412 -12.92 -10.31 18.33
N THR A 413 -11.64 -10.06 18.10
CA THR A 413 -10.53 -10.97 18.33
C THR A 413 -9.65 -10.42 19.46
N PRO A 414 -8.60 -11.12 19.92
CA PRO A 414 -7.66 -10.57 20.89
C PRO A 414 -7.02 -9.25 20.49
N PHE A 415 -7.01 -8.94 19.20
CA PHE A 415 -6.47 -7.68 18.66
C PHE A 415 -7.54 -6.58 18.46
N GLY A 416 -8.81 -6.91 18.72
CA GLY A 416 -9.96 -6.03 18.53
C GLY A 416 -10.90 -6.46 17.40
N GLY A 417 -11.91 -5.65 17.17
CA GLY A 417 -12.79 -5.72 16.01
C GLY A 417 -12.56 -4.52 15.09
N LEU A 418 -13.43 -4.35 14.11
CA LEU A 418 -13.37 -3.21 13.20
C LEU A 418 -13.63 -1.90 13.98
N PHE A 419 -12.57 -1.13 14.22
CA PHE A 419 -12.54 0.09 15.05
C PHE A 419 -13.10 -0.08 16.47
N SER A 420 -13.00 -1.26 17.05
CA SER A 420 -13.48 -1.55 18.40
C SER A 420 -12.48 -2.36 19.20
N ASP A 421 -12.44 -2.14 20.50
CA ASP A 421 -11.54 -2.87 21.40
C ASP A 421 -11.97 -4.35 21.56
N PRO A 422 -11.06 -5.22 21.99
CA PRO A 422 -11.34 -6.66 22.11
C PRO A 422 -12.57 -7.02 22.94
N PHE A 423 -12.87 -6.26 24.00
CA PHE A 423 -13.99 -6.50 24.91
C PHE A 423 -15.23 -5.66 24.63
N GLU A 424 -15.22 -4.85 23.57
CA GLU A 424 -16.35 -4.00 23.19
C GLU A 424 -17.26 -4.71 22.18
N VAL A 425 -18.51 -4.25 22.12
CA VAL A 425 -19.42 -4.59 21.02
C VAL A 425 -19.13 -3.65 19.86
N PRO A 426 -18.73 -4.17 18.69
CA PRO A 426 -18.42 -3.33 17.54
C PRO A 426 -19.58 -2.43 17.12
N LYS A 427 -19.28 -1.19 16.76
CA LYS A 427 -20.25 -0.20 16.27
C LYS A 427 -19.72 0.46 15.01
N SER A 428 -20.66 0.91 14.14
CA SER A 428 -20.32 1.68 12.95
C SER A 428 -19.72 3.03 13.33
N HIS A 429 -18.62 3.38 12.69
CA HIS A 429 -17.91 4.64 12.82
C HIS A 429 -17.66 5.26 11.45
N SER A 430 -17.54 6.60 11.45
CA SER A 430 -17.16 7.35 10.25
C SER A 430 -15.88 8.13 10.50
N GLY A 431 -15.06 8.20 9.47
CA GLY A 431 -13.85 9.00 9.44
C GLY A 431 -13.77 9.85 8.18
N SER A 432 -13.00 10.92 8.24
CA SER A 432 -12.74 11.80 7.10
C SER A 432 -11.29 12.25 7.09
N MET A 433 -10.81 12.59 5.91
CA MET A 433 -9.52 13.20 5.71
C MET A 433 -9.61 14.27 4.62
N TRP A 434 -8.98 15.39 4.85
CA TRP A 434 -8.74 16.39 3.82
C TRP A 434 -7.25 16.58 3.60
N TYR A 435 -6.89 16.82 2.35
CA TYR A 435 -5.51 16.94 1.90
C TYR A 435 -5.41 18.01 0.84
N LEU A 436 -4.57 18.95 1.06
CA LEU A 436 -4.32 20.05 0.14
C LEU A 436 -2.83 20.23 -0.07
N GLY A 437 -2.46 20.77 -1.20
CA GLY A 437 -1.08 21.07 -1.51
C GLY A 437 -0.93 21.97 -2.70
N GLY A 438 0.27 22.54 -2.80
CA GLY A 438 0.67 23.34 -3.92
C GLY A 438 2.16 23.21 -4.20
N ARG A 439 2.50 23.33 -5.49
CA ARG A 439 3.86 23.28 -5.99
C ARG A 439 4.08 24.42 -6.99
N TYR A 440 5.11 25.20 -6.78
CA TYR A 440 5.53 26.27 -7.66
C TYR A 440 6.75 25.84 -8.48
N THR A 441 6.69 26.00 -9.79
CA THR A 441 7.81 25.78 -10.71
C THR A 441 8.44 27.12 -11.06
N PHE A 442 9.73 27.29 -10.80
CA PHE A 442 10.46 28.52 -11.10
C PHE A 442 10.70 28.67 -12.60
N ASN A 443 11.00 29.91 -13.04
CA ASN A 443 11.17 30.26 -14.47
C ASN A 443 12.29 29.50 -15.19
N ASN A 444 13.17 28.81 -14.47
CA ASN A 444 14.19 27.93 -15.05
C ASN A 444 13.66 26.55 -15.44
N ASP A 445 12.39 26.23 -15.14
CA ASP A 445 11.72 24.93 -15.32
C ASP A 445 12.46 23.73 -14.67
N HIS A 446 13.53 23.99 -13.95
CA HIS A 446 14.36 22.98 -13.28
C HIS A 446 14.13 22.86 -11.79
N THR A 447 13.58 23.90 -11.16
CA THR A 447 13.41 23.96 -9.72
C THR A 447 11.95 24.08 -9.36
N MET A 448 11.49 23.22 -8.46
CA MET A 448 10.12 23.21 -7.94
C MET A 448 10.17 23.20 -6.42
N VAL A 449 9.29 23.98 -5.79
CA VAL A 449 9.08 23.97 -4.33
C VAL A 449 7.62 23.69 -4.06
N GLY A 450 7.34 22.79 -3.13
CA GLY A 450 5.98 22.43 -2.78
C GLY A 450 5.75 22.36 -1.28
N LEU A 451 4.51 22.63 -0.90
CA LEU A 451 3.97 22.50 0.45
C LEU A 451 2.69 21.71 0.39
N GLU A 452 2.53 20.79 1.32
CA GLU A 452 1.34 19.94 1.43
C GLU A 452 0.93 19.77 2.89
N TYR A 453 -0.35 19.61 3.12
CA TYR A 453 -0.89 19.37 4.46
C TYR A 453 -2.11 18.46 4.37
N ASN A 454 -2.20 17.50 5.28
CA ASN A 454 -3.39 16.67 5.44
C ASN A 454 -3.75 16.48 6.92
N HIS A 455 -5.05 16.32 7.16
CA HIS A 455 -5.62 16.01 8.46
C HIS A 455 -6.56 14.83 8.36
N GLY A 456 -6.37 13.83 9.20
CA GLY A 456 -7.24 12.66 9.34
C GLY A 456 -7.95 12.64 10.70
N SER A 457 -9.27 12.41 10.67
CA SER A 457 -10.08 12.34 11.88
C SER A 457 -9.86 11.04 12.68
N LYS A 458 -10.44 10.94 13.88
CA LYS A 458 -10.29 9.80 14.81
C LYS A 458 -10.45 8.42 14.16
N TYR A 459 -11.46 8.21 13.33
CA TYR A 459 -11.75 6.93 12.67
C TYR A 459 -11.35 6.92 11.20
N TRP A 460 -10.41 7.79 10.82
CA TRP A 460 -9.89 7.79 9.47
C TRP A 460 -9.13 6.49 9.18
N PHE A 461 -9.39 5.95 8.00
CA PHE A 461 -8.69 4.80 7.43
C PHE A 461 -8.70 4.88 5.91
N ASN A 462 -7.63 4.44 5.28
CA ASN A 462 -7.50 4.32 3.84
C ASN A 462 -6.70 3.08 3.47
N PHE A 463 -6.72 2.72 2.19
CA PHE A 463 -6.00 1.56 1.68
C PHE A 463 -4.73 2.01 0.97
N THR A 464 -3.71 2.43 1.74
CA THR A 464 -2.48 3.03 1.20
C THR A 464 -1.16 2.42 1.69
N PRO A 465 -1.06 1.09 1.90
CA PRO A 465 0.20 0.48 2.40
C PRO A 465 1.35 0.56 1.39
N ALA A 466 1.07 0.79 0.10
CA ALA A 466 2.09 0.97 -0.93
C ALA A 466 2.51 2.43 -1.10
N GLN A 467 1.95 3.36 -0.32
CA GLN A 467 2.39 4.75 -0.32
C GLN A 467 3.85 4.81 0.13
N ASP A 468 4.67 5.40 -0.73
CA ASP A 468 6.11 5.37 -0.64
C ASP A 468 6.63 6.45 0.33
N ASP A 469 6.30 6.28 1.60
CA ASP A 469 6.79 7.06 2.74
C ASP A 469 7.51 6.12 3.72
N ILE A 470 8.79 6.40 3.98
CA ILE A 470 9.66 5.50 4.74
C ILE A 470 9.19 5.24 6.16
N PHE A 471 8.56 6.23 6.81
CA PHE A 471 8.09 6.13 8.18
C PHE A 471 6.68 5.54 8.24
N ALA A 472 5.72 6.21 7.60
CA ALA A 472 4.31 5.78 7.53
C ALA A 472 3.60 6.47 6.36
N PRO A 473 2.56 5.86 5.77
CA PRO A 473 1.74 6.52 4.76
C PRO A 473 1.16 7.83 5.29
N LYS A 474 1.62 8.97 4.75
CA LYS A 474 1.27 10.29 5.31
C LYS A 474 -0.23 10.56 5.30
N THR A 475 -0.95 10.08 4.28
CA THR A 475 -2.40 10.32 4.16
C THR A 475 -3.24 9.38 5.02
N ALA A 476 -2.63 8.43 5.71
CA ALA A 476 -3.31 7.52 6.62
C ALA A 476 -3.26 7.98 8.09
N ALA A 477 -2.59 9.09 8.38
CA ALA A 477 -2.46 9.63 9.72
C ALA A 477 -3.83 10.01 10.31
N ARG A 478 -4.03 9.70 11.59
CA ARG A 478 -5.12 10.21 12.44
C ARG A 478 -4.60 11.37 13.26
N GLY A 479 -4.63 12.55 12.69
CA GLY A 479 -3.98 13.76 13.14
C GLY A 479 -3.49 14.57 11.95
N ASP A 480 -2.44 15.32 12.11
CA ASP A 480 -1.93 16.30 11.17
C ASP A 480 -0.62 15.86 10.53
N VAL A 481 -0.47 16.08 9.23
CA VAL A 481 0.81 15.88 8.54
C VAL A 481 1.10 17.07 7.65
N ALA A 482 2.26 17.68 7.85
CA ALA A 482 2.78 18.74 7.00
C ALA A 482 4.02 18.28 6.23
N GLU A 483 4.11 18.63 4.97
CA GLU A 483 5.28 18.34 4.12
C GLU A 483 5.74 19.57 3.38
N ALA A 484 7.06 19.81 3.39
CA ALA A 484 7.73 20.77 2.53
C ALA A 484 8.77 20.06 1.68
N TYR A 485 8.88 20.40 0.40
CA TYR A 485 9.86 19.79 -0.48
C TYR A 485 10.39 20.72 -1.56
N LEU A 486 11.62 20.43 -1.98
CA LEU A 486 12.29 21.03 -3.12
C LEU A 486 12.69 19.92 -4.08
N ILE A 487 12.40 20.09 -5.37
CA ILE A 487 12.85 19.22 -6.46
C ILE A 487 13.71 20.05 -7.39
N HIS A 488 14.92 19.59 -7.69
CA HIS A 488 15.82 20.25 -8.65
C HIS A 488 16.28 19.28 -9.73
N GLN A 489 15.95 19.61 -10.98
CA GLN A 489 16.29 18.84 -12.16
C GLN A 489 17.75 19.13 -12.56
N LEU A 490 18.64 18.15 -12.39
CA LEU A 490 20.05 18.25 -12.79
C LEU A 490 20.26 17.97 -14.28
N ALA A 491 19.44 17.06 -14.85
CA ALA A 491 19.41 16.72 -16.27
C ALA A 491 18.01 16.22 -16.63
N LYS A 492 17.69 16.06 -17.92
CA LYS A 492 16.37 15.67 -18.45
C LYS A 492 15.74 14.47 -17.73
N ARG A 493 16.57 13.53 -17.25
CA ARG A 493 16.13 12.27 -16.60
C ARG A 493 16.78 12.04 -15.25
N PHE A 494 17.39 13.09 -14.65
CA PHE A 494 18.08 12.99 -13.38
C PHE A 494 17.77 14.20 -12.51
N PHE A 495 17.27 13.97 -11.31
CA PHE A 495 16.89 15.03 -10.38
C PHE A 495 17.19 14.65 -8.93
N VAL A 496 17.30 15.67 -8.11
CA VAL A 496 17.40 15.57 -6.66
C VAL A 496 16.13 16.11 -6.02
N ARG A 497 15.76 15.56 -4.86
CA ARG A 497 14.67 16.04 -4.04
C ARG A 497 15.12 16.10 -2.58
N LEU A 498 14.87 17.24 -1.93
CA LEU A 498 14.92 17.38 -0.48
C LEU A 498 13.50 17.50 0.03
N GLY A 499 13.12 16.72 1.02
CA GLY A 499 11.80 16.77 1.64
C GLY A 499 11.87 16.68 3.15
N VAL A 500 10.94 17.34 3.82
CA VAL A 500 10.72 17.25 5.25
C VAL A 500 9.25 16.97 5.47
N ILE A 501 8.95 15.91 6.21
CA ILE A 501 7.58 15.53 6.61
C ILE A 501 7.53 15.56 8.12
N ASN A 502 6.56 16.28 8.68
CA ASN A 502 6.25 16.25 10.10
C ASN A 502 4.87 15.61 10.29
N TYR A 503 4.82 14.63 11.17
CA TYR A 503 3.61 13.90 11.58
C TYR A 503 3.28 14.30 13.02
N GLN A 504 2.00 14.59 13.28
CA GLN A 504 1.44 14.80 14.61
C GLN A 504 0.20 13.93 14.72
N TYR A 505 0.28 12.88 15.51
CA TYR A 505 -0.80 11.91 15.66
C TYR A 505 -1.65 12.24 16.89
N ASP A 506 -2.93 12.54 16.69
CA ASP A 506 -3.89 12.72 17.77
C ASP A 506 -4.35 11.38 18.35
N TYR A 507 -4.46 10.36 17.47
CA TYR A 507 -5.02 9.06 17.82
C TYR A 507 -4.14 7.92 17.33
N SER A 508 -4.14 6.83 18.11
CA SER A 508 -3.46 5.59 17.76
C SER A 508 -4.08 4.90 16.55
N GLY A 509 -3.34 3.94 15.98
CA GLY A 509 -3.83 3.06 14.93
C GLY A 509 -3.97 3.71 13.56
N SER A 510 -3.19 4.75 13.23
CA SER A 510 -3.07 5.27 11.86
C SER A 510 -2.75 4.15 10.88
N SER A 511 -3.45 4.10 9.74
CA SER A 511 -3.40 3.00 8.75
C SER A 511 -3.88 1.63 9.27
N TRP A 512 -4.53 1.59 10.44
CA TRP A 512 -4.93 0.35 11.07
C TRP A 512 -6.44 0.34 11.35
N HIS A 513 -7.09 -0.76 11.05
CA HIS A 513 -8.55 -0.89 11.22
C HIS A 513 -8.95 -1.67 12.47
N LEU A 514 -7.99 -2.33 13.14
CA LEU A 514 -8.21 -3.10 14.37
C LEU A 514 -8.12 -2.22 15.60
N GLY A 515 -9.01 -2.45 16.54
CA GLY A 515 -9.05 -1.73 17.81
C GLY A 515 -9.63 -0.32 17.70
N ALA A 516 -10.14 0.20 18.81
CA ALA A 516 -10.63 1.56 18.88
C ALA A 516 -9.47 2.56 18.92
N PRO A 517 -9.49 3.62 18.10
CA PRO A 517 -8.48 4.67 18.16
C PRO A 517 -8.45 5.37 19.51
N LYS A 518 -7.30 5.44 20.16
CA LYS A 518 -7.08 6.04 21.48
C LYS A 518 -6.41 7.39 21.32
N LYS A 519 -6.85 8.38 22.10
CA LYS A 519 -6.21 9.68 22.16
C LYS A 519 -4.84 9.58 22.82
N LEU A 520 -3.77 10.02 22.14
CA LEU A 520 -2.40 9.74 22.56
C LEU A 520 -1.95 10.57 23.78
N ASP A 521 -2.47 11.77 23.96
CA ASP A 521 -2.16 12.64 25.11
C ASP A 521 -2.80 12.19 26.44
N SER A 522 -3.62 11.11 26.44
CA SER A 522 -4.40 10.65 27.58
C SER A 522 -3.79 9.45 28.33
N LYS A 523 -2.54 9.09 28.05
CA LYS A 523 -1.91 7.86 28.55
C LYS A 523 -2.78 6.62 28.25
N PRO A 524 -3.03 6.32 27.00
CA PRO A 524 -3.97 5.28 26.60
C PRO A 524 -3.47 3.85 26.89
N ILE A 525 -4.38 2.89 26.91
CA ILE A 525 -4.04 1.48 26.80
C ILE A 525 -3.82 1.18 25.33
N LEU A 526 -2.61 0.78 24.96
CA LEU A 526 -2.20 0.44 23.60
C LEU A 526 -1.79 -1.03 23.50
N GLY A 527 -2.19 -1.71 22.44
CA GLY A 527 -1.71 -3.07 22.15
C GLY A 527 -0.21 -3.09 21.80
N PHE A 528 0.27 -2.03 21.14
CA PHE A 528 1.67 -1.83 20.76
C PHE A 528 2.09 -0.39 20.97
N PRO A 529 3.39 -0.10 21.19
CA PRO A 529 3.90 1.27 21.21
C PRO A 529 3.53 2.00 19.91
N THR A 530 3.04 3.22 20.05
CA THR A 530 2.60 4.05 18.92
C THR A 530 3.23 5.43 19.05
N TYR A 531 3.71 5.99 17.95
CA TYR A 531 4.27 7.34 17.92
C TYR A 531 3.17 8.39 18.04
N ASP A 532 3.42 9.48 18.75
CA ASP A 532 2.57 10.67 18.78
C ASP A 532 3.09 11.78 17.86
N ASP A 533 4.40 11.84 17.64
CA ASP A 533 4.97 12.69 16.61
C ASP A 533 6.13 12.01 15.87
N ALA A 534 6.44 12.49 14.67
CA ALA A 534 7.64 12.15 13.95
C ALA A 534 8.03 13.23 12.94
N THR A 535 9.33 13.43 12.77
CA THR A 535 9.88 14.25 11.71
C THR A 535 10.83 13.42 10.84
N VAL A 536 10.58 13.44 9.53
CA VAL A 536 11.38 12.71 8.54
C VAL A 536 12.01 13.71 7.57
N VAL A 537 13.32 13.72 7.49
CA VAL A 537 14.08 14.47 6.49
C VAL A 537 14.63 13.49 5.46
N THR A 538 14.36 13.73 4.18
CA THR A 538 14.80 12.85 3.09
C THR A 538 15.50 13.62 2.01
N LEU A 539 16.73 13.20 1.67
CA LEU A 539 17.42 13.61 0.44
C LEU A 539 17.41 12.45 -0.54
N SER A 540 16.86 12.66 -1.74
CA SER A 540 16.80 11.62 -2.77
C SER A 540 17.46 12.03 -4.07
N MET A 541 18.01 11.07 -4.79
CA MET A 541 18.49 11.18 -6.16
C MET A 541 17.77 10.15 -7.03
N THR A 542 17.15 10.58 -8.11
CA THR A 542 16.39 9.70 -9.00
C THR A 542 16.90 9.83 -10.42
N ALA A 543 17.27 8.70 -11.00
CA ALA A 543 17.58 8.56 -12.44
C ALA A 543 16.46 7.78 -13.13
N ARG A 544 16.00 8.28 -14.31
CA ARG A 544 15.01 7.61 -15.18
C ARG A 544 15.68 7.17 -16.47
N PHE A 545 15.28 6.05 -17.04
CA PHE A 545 15.83 5.49 -18.27
C PHE A 545 14.77 4.84 -19.15
#